data_7a217530665dc9428efc43963928c021
#
_entry.id   7a217530665dc9428efc43963928c021
#
_cell.length_a   1.000
_cell.length_b   1.000
_cell.length_c   1.000
_cell.angle_alpha   90.00
_cell.angle_beta   90.00
_cell.angle_gamma   90.00
#
_symmetry.space_group_name_H-M   'P 1'
#
loop_
_entity.id
_entity.type
_entity.pdbx_description
1 polymer ?
#
loop_
_entity_poly.entity_id
_entity_poly.type
_entity_poly.pdbx_seq_one_letter_code
_entity_poly.pdbx_strand_id
1 'polypeptide(L)'
;MEKKKVLFAGESWFYMTTETKGFDQFTIGGYQTEIERVKDYMRDIAEITHIPAHLVLEEFPGTVGELQQYDAVIVSDVGANTFLLHPNTFNKSIPTPNRLQNIADYVNKGGAFGMMGGYMSFMGIEGKANYHHTVIEEILPVVMENGDDREEHPEGIHISKVQDTHWLLRDCDEEWPILLGFNRLKAKSGTEVILHYKDYPILTVGNYGKGKTFAWASDCAPHWMPEEFCESRNNKTLWENIITYITEK
;
A
#
# COMPACT_ATOMS: atom_id res chain seq x y z
N MET A 1 -7.54 0.64 -24.24
CA MET A 1 -7.84 1.80 -23.36
C MET A 1 -6.56 2.54 -23.07
N GLU A 2 -6.59 3.84 -22.83
CA GLU A 2 -5.44 4.60 -22.34
C GLU A 2 -5.10 4.12 -20.93
N LYS A 3 -3.81 3.86 -20.66
CA LYS A 3 -3.38 3.41 -19.34
C LYS A 3 -3.55 4.51 -18.31
N LYS A 4 -3.89 4.11 -17.09
CA LYS A 4 -4.01 5.02 -15.95
C LYS A 4 -2.64 5.41 -15.43
N LYS A 5 -2.46 6.68 -15.10
CA LYS A 5 -1.21 7.17 -14.50
C LYS A 5 -1.26 6.93 -12.99
N VAL A 6 -0.40 6.06 -12.49
CA VAL A 6 -0.32 5.71 -11.08
C VAL A 6 1.00 6.17 -10.49
N LEU A 7 0.94 6.98 -9.43
CA LEU A 7 2.08 7.26 -8.57
C LEU A 7 2.17 6.17 -7.52
N PHE A 8 3.26 5.42 -7.51
CA PHE A 8 3.52 4.37 -6.55
C PHE A 8 4.71 4.75 -5.66
N ALA A 9 4.49 4.89 -4.36
CA ALA A 9 5.52 5.25 -3.40
C ALA A 9 5.84 4.08 -2.48
N GLY A 10 7.13 3.73 -2.40
CA GLY A 10 7.62 2.66 -1.53
C GLY A 10 8.11 1.41 -2.24
N GLU A 11 7.81 0.25 -1.71
CA GLU A 11 8.20 -1.08 -2.22
C GLU A 11 9.70 -1.18 -2.53
N SER A 12 10.49 -0.64 -1.60
CA SER A 12 11.95 -0.65 -1.68
C SER A 12 12.57 -0.41 -0.31
N TRP A 13 13.70 -1.05 -0.03
CA TRP A 13 14.37 -0.93 1.26
C TRP A 13 15.87 -1.09 1.16
N PHE A 14 16.57 -0.54 2.15
CA PHE A 14 17.96 -0.85 2.43
C PHE A 14 18.02 -1.88 3.55
N TYR A 15 18.91 -2.85 3.40
CA TYR A 15 19.25 -3.77 4.48
C TYR A 15 20.71 -3.65 4.88
N MET A 16 21.00 -3.95 6.14
CA MET A 16 22.36 -3.99 6.68
C MET A 16 22.52 -5.25 7.53
N THR A 17 23.54 -6.04 7.24
CA THR A 17 23.91 -7.22 8.01
C THR A 17 25.29 -7.03 8.61
N THR A 18 25.42 -7.20 9.91
CA THR A 18 26.69 -7.17 10.60
C THR A 18 27.15 -8.59 10.93
N GLU A 19 28.32 -8.96 10.45
CA GLU A 19 28.95 -10.23 10.76
C GLU A 19 30.11 -10.04 11.72
N THR A 20 30.24 -10.95 12.71
CA THR A 20 31.34 -11.00 13.63
C THR A 20 32.07 -12.34 13.48
N LYS A 21 33.37 -12.31 13.16
CA LYS A 21 34.22 -13.49 12.97
C LYS A 21 35.43 -13.39 13.89
N GLY A 22 35.32 -13.99 15.08
CA GLY A 22 36.34 -13.85 16.11
C GLY A 22 36.39 -12.41 16.64
N PHE A 23 37.49 -11.72 16.44
CA PHE A 23 37.68 -10.31 16.82
C PHE A 23 37.24 -9.33 15.71
N ASP A 24 37.06 -9.82 14.48
CA ASP A 24 36.74 -8.97 13.33
C ASP A 24 35.25 -8.82 13.16
N GLN A 25 34.83 -7.61 12.88
CA GLN A 25 33.43 -7.26 12.59
C GLN A 25 33.39 -6.41 11.33
N PHE A 26 32.43 -6.72 10.46
CA PHE A 26 32.16 -5.93 9.27
C PHE A 26 30.67 -5.88 8.96
N THR A 27 30.26 -4.80 8.32
CA THR A 27 28.88 -4.58 7.90
C THR A 27 28.80 -4.58 6.39
N ILE A 28 27.87 -5.37 5.85
CA ILE A 28 27.45 -5.36 4.44
C ILE A 28 26.00 -4.88 4.37
N GLY A 29 25.71 -4.14 3.33
CA GLY A 29 24.36 -3.67 3.06
C GLY A 29 24.05 -3.69 1.58
N GLY A 30 22.80 -3.57 1.25
CA GLY A 30 22.31 -3.52 -0.12
C GLY A 30 20.98 -2.80 -0.20
N TYR A 31 20.55 -2.62 -1.42
CA TYR A 31 19.25 -2.06 -1.78
C TYR A 31 18.42 -3.14 -2.51
N GLN A 32 17.16 -3.23 -2.15
CA GLN A 32 16.19 -4.15 -2.80
C GLN A 32 14.90 -3.40 -3.12
N THR A 33 14.20 -3.90 -4.13
CA THR A 33 12.89 -3.41 -4.55
C THR A 33 12.15 -4.49 -5.32
N GLU A 34 10.84 -4.58 -5.13
CA GLU A 34 9.96 -5.50 -5.86
C GLU A 34 9.02 -4.76 -6.83
N ILE A 35 9.28 -3.48 -7.09
CA ILE A 35 8.43 -2.65 -7.96
C ILE A 35 8.23 -3.22 -9.37
N GLU A 36 9.21 -3.96 -9.89
CA GLU A 36 9.08 -4.53 -11.23
C GLU A 36 7.99 -5.61 -11.30
N ARG A 37 7.75 -6.34 -10.21
CA ARG A 37 6.61 -7.25 -10.10
C ARG A 37 5.29 -6.50 -10.11
N VAL A 38 5.21 -5.42 -9.33
CA VAL A 38 4.02 -4.55 -9.29
C VAL A 38 3.72 -3.99 -10.68
N LYS A 39 4.75 -3.51 -11.38
CA LYS A 39 4.61 -3.06 -12.76
C LYS A 39 4.17 -4.17 -13.69
N ASP A 40 4.61 -5.41 -13.44
CA ASP A 40 4.29 -6.56 -14.29
C ASP A 40 2.82 -6.91 -14.24
N TYR A 41 2.24 -7.07 -13.07
CA TYR A 41 0.82 -7.43 -12.98
C TYR A 41 -0.13 -6.25 -13.22
N MET A 42 0.34 -4.99 -13.17
CA MET A 42 -0.44 -3.80 -13.53
C MET A 42 -0.17 -3.30 -14.95
N ARG A 43 0.72 -3.96 -15.72
CA ARG A 43 1.25 -3.43 -17.00
C ARG A 43 0.18 -3.08 -18.03
N ASP A 44 -0.92 -3.82 -18.07
CA ASP A 44 -1.94 -3.66 -19.10
C ASP A 44 -2.90 -2.52 -18.79
N ILE A 45 -3.03 -2.12 -17.52
CA ILE A 45 -3.96 -1.10 -17.04
C ILE A 45 -3.29 0.21 -16.62
N ALA A 46 -2.06 0.17 -16.12
CA ALA A 46 -1.39 1.33 -15.54
C ALA A 46 -0.02 1.64 -16.16
N GLU A 47 0.31 2.93 -16.14
CA GLU A 47 1.66 3.46 -16.28
C GLU A 47 2.11 3.93 -14.89
N ILE A 48 3.10 3.23 -14.30
CA ILE A 48 3.54 3.47 -12.93
C ILE A 48 4.74 4.40 -12.91
N THR A 49 4.59 5.54 -12.24
CA THR A 49 5.69 6.38 -11.77
C THR A 49 6.07 5.91 -10.37
N HIS A 50 7.26 5.35 -10.20
CA HIS A 50 7.73 4.82 -8.92
C HIS A 50 8.62 5.82 -8.20
N ILE A 51 8.33 6.06 -6.91
CA ILE A 51 9.21 6.76 -5.98
C ILE A 51 9.66 5.76 -4.91
N PRO A 52 10.93 5.32 -4.93
CA PRO A 52 11.49 4.44 -3.91
C PRO A 52 11.33 5.03 -2.50
N ALA A 53 11.18 4.18 -1.48
CA ALA A 53 10.89 4.60 -0.11
C ALA A 53 11.82 5.70 0.42
N HIS A 54 13.12 5.60 0.16
CA HIS A 54 14.12 6.57 0.62
C HIS A 54 14.05 7.93 -0.12
N LEU A 55 13.49 7.98 -1.32
CA LEU A 55 13.32 9.22 -2.10
C LEU A 55 11.99 9.92 -1.79
N VAL A 56 11.05 9.24 -1.16
CA VAL A 56 9.76 9.84 -0.76
C VAL A 56 9.97 11.09 0.11
N LEU A 57 10.99 11.09 0.96
CA LEU A 57 11.33 12.24 1.81
C LEU A 57 11.46 13.55 1.03
N GLU A 58 11.99 13.52 -0.20
CA GLU A 58 12.29 14.70 -1.00
C GLU A 58 11.44 14.79 -2.28
N GLU A 59 11.20 13.65 -2.93
CA GLU A 59 10.63 13.62 -4.29
C GLU A 59 9.11 13.46 -4.34
N PHE A 60 8.47 13.04 -3.23
CA PHE A 60 7.02 12.90 -3.22
C PHE A 60 6.33 14.27 -3.41
N PRO A 61 5.29 14.38 -4.24
CA PRO A 61 4.61 15.62 -4.55
C PRO A 61 4.24 16.45 -3.31
N GLY A 62 4.62 17.72 -3.33
CA GLY A 62 4.42 18.66 -2.24
C GLY A 62 3.10 19.41 -2.30
N THR A 63 2.33 19.26 -3.39
CA THR A 63 1.07 19.98 -3.62
C THR A 63 0.00 19.08 -4.21
N VAL A 64 -1.27 19.45 -3.97
CA VAL A 64 -2.42 18.76 -4.58
C VAL A 64 -2.38 18.86 -6.12
N GLY A 65 -1.90 19.97 -6.68
CA GLY A 65 -1.79 20.16 -8.13
C GLY A 65 -0.82 19.18 -8.78
N GLU A 66 0.28 18.87 -8.11
CA GLU A 66 1.24 17.85 -8.56
C GLU A 66 0.64 16.44 -8.48
N LEU A 67 -0.13 16.14 -7.43
CA LEU A 67 -0.82 14.85 -7.32
C LEU A 67 -1.91 14.66 -8.39
N GLN A 68 -2.56 15.74 -8.83
CA GLN A 68 -3.61 15.69 -9.86
C GLN A 68 -3.11 15.29 -11.26
N GLN A 69 -1.79 15.14 -11.46
CA GLN A 69 -1.23 14.58 -12.69
C GLN A 69 -1.41 13.06 -12.78
N TYR A 70 -1.77 12.43 -11.66
CA TYR A 70 -2.00 11.00 -11.54
C TYR A 70 -3.49 10.70 -11.36
N ASP A 71 -3.93 9.57 -11.90
CA ASP A 71 -5.27 9.03 -11.70
C ASP A 71 -5.40 8.38 -10.32
N ALA A 72 -4.30 7.77 -9.83
CA ALA A 72 -4.24 7.16 -8.50
C ALA A 72 -2.86 7.35 -7.84
N VAL A 73 -2.86 7.37 -6.51
CA VAL A 73 -1.67 7.32 -5.65
C VAL A 73 -1.74 6.06 -4.81
N ILE A 74 -0.70 5.25 -4.84
CA ILE A 74 -0.59 4.01 -4.05
C ILE A 74 0.65 4.09 -3.17
N VAL A 75 0.51 3.67 -1.93
CA VAL A 75 1.61 3.61 -0.95
C VAL A 75 1.77 2.18 -0.46
N SER A 76 3.00 1.68 -0.46
CA SER A 76 3.39 0.37 0.08
C SER A 76 4.71 0.49 0.84
N ASP A 77 4.75 -0.03 2.05
CA ASP A 77 5.97 -0.11 2.88
C ASP A 77 6.74 1.21 3.09
N VAL A 78 6.00 2.30 3.29
CA VAL A 78 6.55 3.63 3.65
C VAL A 78 5.77 4.21 4.82
N GLY A 79 6.40 4.38 5.96
CA GLY A 79 5.77 4.93 7.16
C GLY A 79 5.42 6.43 7.05
N ALA A 80 4.44 6.87 7.84
CA ALA A 80 3.90 8.23 7.85
C ALA A 80 4.98 9.31 8.08
N ASN A 81 5.99 9.03 8.89
CA ASN A 81 7.09 9.97 9.16
C ASN A 81 7.88 10.31 7.90
N THR A 82 7.99 9.39 6.93
CA THR A 82 8.68 9.63 5.68
C THR A 82 8.00 10.71 4.84
N PHE A 83 6.68 10.81 4.92
CA PHE A 83 5.91 11.89 4.27
C PHE A 83 5.95 13.20 5.07
N LEU A 84 5.99 13.12 6.41
CA LEU A 84 5.88 14.28 7.29
C LEU A 84 7.23 14.99 7.52
N LEU A 85 8.33 14.24 7.59
CA LEU A 85 9.63 14.74 8.04
C LEU A 85 10.57 15.01 6.84
N HIS A 86 10.17 15.93 5.97
CA HIS A 86 11.05 16.42 4.93
C HIS A 86 12.38 16.92 5.54
N PRO A 87 13.56 16.72 4.91
CA PRO A 87 14.86 17.12 5.45
C PRO A 87 14.95 18.59 5.90
N ASN A 88 14.27 19.49 5.22
CA ASN A 88 14.20 20.90 5.64
C ASN A 88 13.47 21.05 6.98
N THR A 89 12.39 20.28 7.19
CA THR A 89 11.65 20.34 8.47
C THR A 89 12.46 19.66 9.57
N PHE A 90 12.95 18.46 9.34
CA PHE A 90 13.62 17.65 10.35
C PHE A 90 14.98 18.23 10.76
N ASN A 91 15.80 18.64 9.78
CA ASN A 91 17.18 19.07 10.03
C ASN A 91 17.34 20.60 10.23
N LYS A 92 16.38 21.41 9.69
CA LYS A 92 16.54 22.86 9.63
C LYS A 92 15.39 23.62 10.26
N SER A 93 14.35 22.94 10.77
CA SER A 93 13.14 23.54 11.33
C SER A 93 12.41 24.51 10.36
N ILE A 94 12.54 24.26 9.05
CA ILE A 94 11.85 25.02 8.02
C ILE A 94 10.52 24.33 7.73
N PRO A 95 9.37 25.03 7.82
CA PRO A 95 8.08 24.46 7.49
C PRO A 95 8.03 23.95 6.02
N THR A 96 7.43 22.76 5.85
CA THR A 96 7.16 22.17 4.54
C THR A 96 5.69 21.72 4.46
N PRO A 97 5.13 21.50 3.28
CA PRO A 97 3.76 21.04 3.14
C PRO A 97 3.50 19.72 3.87
N ASN A 98 2.32 19.57 4.48
CA ASN A 98 1.86 18.31 5.01
C ASN A 98 1.39 17.43 3.84
N ARG A 99 2.22 16.49 3.43
CA ARG A 99 1.96 15.62 2.27
C ARG A 99 0.81 14.64 2.51
N LEU A 100 0.59 14.20 3.75
CA LEU A 100 -0.56 13.36 4.09
C LEU A 100 -1.88 14.13 3.91
N GLN A 101 -1.90 15.42 4.30
CA GLN A 101 -3.06 16.28 4.06
C GLN A 101 -3.29 16.52 2.56
N ASN A 102 -2.21 16.70 1.79
CA ASN A 102 -2.31 16.86 0.34
C ASN A 102 -2.89 15.62 -0.34
N ILE A 103 -2.55 14.41 0.13
CA ILE A 103 -3.17 13.17 -0.34
C ILE A 103 -4.68 13.18 -0.04
N ALA A 104 -5.07 13.52 1.18
CA ALA A 104 -6.49 13.58 1.55
C ALA A 104 -7.26 14.62 0.72
N ASP A 105 -6.69 15.79 0.52
CA ASP A 105 -7.29 16.84 -0.30
C ASP A 105 -7.38 16.44 -1.79
N TYR A 106 -6.39 15.69 -2.30
CA TYR A 106 -6.41 15.12 -3.64
C TYR A 106 -7.57 14.13 -3.79
N VAL A 107 -7.73 13.20 -2.84
CA VAL A 107 -8.83 12.23 -2.86
C VAL A 107 -10.18 12.95 -2.75
N ASN A 108 -10.30 13.91 -1.82
CA ASN A 108 -11.54 14.67 -1.66
C ASN A 108 -11.98 15.39 -2.95
N LYS A 109 -11.04 15.76 -3.82
CA LYS A 109 -11.28 16.38 -5.13
C LYS A 109 -11.56 15.39 -6.27
N GLY A 110 -11.55 14.09 -6.00
CA GLY A 110 -11.86 13.03 -6.98
C GLY A 110 -10.66 12.22 -7.45
N GLY A 111 -9.51 12.35 -6.79
CA GLY A 111 -8.38 11.44 -6.97
C GLY A 111 -8.62 10.08 -6.31
N ALA A 112 -7.81 9.09 -6.64
CA ALA A 112 -7.86 7.77 -6.02
C ALA A 112 -6.63 7.51 -5.14
N PHE A 113 -6.84 6.86 -3.99
CA PHE A 113 -5.75 6.50 -3.08
C PHE A 113 -5.86 5.07 -2.61
N GLY A 114 -4.74 4.37 -2.53
CA GLY A 114 -4.65 3.04 -1.96
C GLY A 114 -3.44 2.84 -1.06
N MET A 115 -3.60 1.98 -0.05
CA MET A 115 -2.50 1.50 0.77
C MET A 115 -2.44 -0.01 0.71
N MET A 116 -1.25 -0.52 0.41
CA MET A 116 -0.91 -1.93 0.48
C MET A 116 -0.21 -2.22 1.80
N GLY A 117 -0.47 -3.39 2.38
CA GLY A 117 0.13 -3.85 3.63
C GLY A 117 1.62 -4.09 3.53
N GLY A 118 2.18 -4.48 4.66
CA GLY A 118 3.60 -4.70 4.84
C GLY A 118 4.08 -4.22 6.20
N TYR A 119 5.38 -4.32 6.44
CA TYR A 119 5.98 -3.95 7.72
C TYR A 119 5.94 -2.44 8.01
N MET A 120 5.88 -1.60 6.98
CA MET A 120 5.85 -0.15 7.13
C MET A 120 4.59 0.50 6.53
N SER A 121 3.49 -0.26 6.49
CA SER A 121 2.15 0.21 6.13
C SER A 121 1.22 0.18 7.34
N PHE A 122 0.14 0.93 7.31
CA PHE A 122 -0.85 1.04 8.40
C PHE A 122 -0.19 1.37 9.74
N MET A 123 -0.11 0.43 10.69
CA MET A 123 0.70 0.59 11.90
C MET A 123 2.04 -0.13 11.77
N GLY A 124 2.06 -1.31 11.15
CA GLY A 124 3.26 -2.05 10.81
C GLY A 124 4.02 -2.59 12.02
N ILE A 125 5.27 -2.98 11.76
CA ILE A 125 6.16 -3.55 12.77
C ILE A 125 6.35 -2.59 13.95
N GLU A 126 6.05 -3.06 15.16
CA GLU A 126 6.15 -2.28 16.40
C GLU A 126 5.36 -0.95 16.35
N GLY A 127 4.39 -0.82 15.47
CA GLY A 127 3.64 0.41 15.25
C GLY A 127 4.43 1.53 14.54
N LYS A 128 5.54 1.21 13.89
CA LYS A 128 6.48 2.20 13.33
C LYS A 128 5.98 2.93 12.10
N ALA A 129 5.06 2.32 11.33
CA ALA A 129 4.46 2.99 10.18
C ALA A 129 3.57 4.16 10.59
N ASN A 130 2.87 4.04 11.74
CA ASN A 130 2.25 5.12 12.49
C ASN A 130 1.24 5.97 11.72
N TYR A 131 0.35 5.32 10.94
CA TYR A 131 -0.72 6.04 10.24
C TYR A 131 -2.00 6.22 11.06
N HIS A 132 -2.15 5.52 12.20
CA HIS A 132 -3.29 5.69 13.11
C HIS A 132 -3.38 7.14 13.60
N HIS A 133 -4.59 7.68 13.66
CA HIS A 133 -4.87 9.08 13.98
C HIS A 133 -4.30 10.12 12.99
N THR A 134 -3.81 9.70 11.83
CA THR A 134 -3.50 10.64 10.74
C THR A 134 -4.70 10.78 9.80
N VAL A 135 -4.66 11.80 8.97
CA VAL A 135 -5.68 12.01 7.92
C VAL A 135 -5.73 10.84 6.91
N ILE A 136 -4.66 10.05 6.79
CA ILE A 136 -4.66 8.86 5.92
C ILE A 136 -5.62 7.80 6.46
N GLU A 137 -5.66 7.57 7.77
CA GLU A 137 -6.68 6.70 8.35
C GLU A 137 -8.09 7.25 8.09
N GLU A 138 -8.29 8.58 8.15
CA GLU A 138 -9.59 9.16 7.88
C GLU A 138 -10.10 8.84 6.47
N ILE A 139 -9.23 8.89 5.46
CA ILE A 139 -9.60 8.66 4.06
C ILE A 139 -9.65 7.18 3.67
N LEU A 140 -8.89 6.30 4.34
CA LEU A 140 -8.91 4.87 4.06
C LEU A 140 -10.24 4.21 4.52
N PRO A 141 -10.66 3.14 3.88
CA PRO A 141 -11.92 2.45 4.19
C PRO A 141 -11.84 1.57 5.46
N VAL A 142 -10.75 1.69 6.20
CA VAL A 142 -10.44 0.85 7.37
C VAL A 142 -10.03 1.69 8.57
N VAL A 143 -10.16 1.10 9.77
CA VAL A 143 -9.64 1.60 11.04
C VAL A 143 -8.42 0.76 11.41
N MET A 144 -7.38 1.41 11.90
CA MET A 144 -6.14 0.79 12.36
C MET A 144 -6.18 0.54 13.87
N GLU A 145 -5.50 -0.51 14.32
CA GLU A 145 -5.31 -0.77 15.74
C GLU A 145 -4.04 -0.08 16.24
N ASN A 146 -3.97 0.19 17.55
CA ASN A 146 -2.74 0.71 18.15
C ASN A 146 -1.65 -0.37 18.20
N GLY A 147 -0.40 0.03 17.96
CA GLY A 147 0.77 -0.83 18.11
C GLY A 147 1.06 -1.70 16.90
N ASP A 148 1.72 -2.81 17.09
CA ASP A 148 2.06 -3.76 16.03
C ASP A 148 0.80 -4.47 15.53
N ASP A 149 0.47 -4.28 14.27
CA ASP A 149 -0.74 -4.81 13.66
C ASP A 149 -0.49 -6.00 12.72
N ARG A 150 0.74 -6.54 12.70
CA ARG A 150 1.08 -7.67 11.85
C ARG A 150 0.46 -8.97 12.35
N GLU A 151 0.02 -9.81 11.42
CA GLU A 151 -0.31 -11.21 11.63
C GLU A 151 0.55 -12.07 10.70
N GLU A 152 1.43 -12.89 11.29
CA GLU A 152 2.33 -13.79 10.57
C GLU A 152 1.73 -15.18 10.52
N HIS A 153 1.61 -15.73 9.33
CA HIS A 153 1.04 -17.04 9.06
C HIS A 153 1.97 -17.90 8.21
N PRO A 154 3.07 -18.44 8.76
CA PRO A 154 4.01 -19.25 7.98
C PRO A 154 3.38 -20.52 7.40
N GLU A 155 2.24 -20.96 7.96
CA GLU A 155 1.44 -22.07 7.44
C GLU A 155 0.59 -21.70 6.21
N GLY A 156 0.45 -20.41 5.95
CA GLY A 156 -0.42 -19.86 4.91
C GLY A 156 -1.89 -19.72 5.33
N ILE A 157 -2.53 -18.68 4.81
CA ILE A 157 -3.98 -18.45 4.97
C ILE A 157 -4.67 -18.47 3.62
N HIS A 158 -5.91 -18.99 3.60
CA HIS A 158 -6.81 -18.91 2.46
C HIS A 158 -7.79 -17.76 2.64
N ILE A 159 -7.71 -16.79 1.74
CA ILE A 159 -8.66 -15.68 1.70
C ILE A 159 -9.96 -16.10 1.03
N SER A 160 -11.05 -15.46 1.44
CA SER A 160 -12.39 -15.73 0.93
C SER A 160 -13.07 -14.47 0.42
N LYS A 161 -13.94 -14.66 -0.57
CA LYS A 161 -14.80 -13.60 -1.10
C LYS A 161 -15.98 -13.35 -0.16
N VAL A 162 -16.35 -12.10 0.06
CA VAL A 162 -17.58 -11.76 0.81
C VAL A 162 -18.82 -11.98 -0.07
N GLN A 163 -18.71 -11.64 -1.35
CA GLN A 163 -19.77 -11.83 -2.36
C GLN A 163 -19.13 -12.22 -3.69
N ASP A 164 -19.53 -13.36 -4.25
CA ASP A 164 -19.00 -13.87 -5.51
C ASP A 164 -19.29 -12.96 -6.73
N THR A 165 -20.36 -12.16 -6.65
CA THR A 165 -20.81 -11.30 -7.74
C THR A 165 -20.28 -9.87 -7.70
N HIS A 166 -19.38 -9.55 -6.75
CA HIS A 166 -18.84 -8.19 -6.67
C HIS A 166 -18.01 -7.86 -7.92
N TRP A 167 -18.19 -6.67 -8.48
CA TRP A 167 -17.54 -6.24 -9.72
C TRP A 167 -16.01 -6.36 -9.69
N LEU A 168 -15.39 -6.07 -8.55
CA LEU A 168 -13.94 -6.19 -8.37
C LEU A 168 -13.41 -7.64 -8.48
N LEU A 169 -14.29 -8.64 -8.33
CA LEU A 169 -13.95 -10.05 -8.46
C LEU A 169 -14.31 -10.63 -9.83
N ARG A 170 -14.77 -9.78 -10.76
CA ARG A 170 -15.08 -10.19 -12.11
C ARG A 170 -13.85 -10.81 -12.78
N ASP A 171 -14.06 -11.95 -13.41
CA ASP A 171 -13.05 -12.74 -14.13
C ASP A 171 -11.93 -13.30 -13.23
N CYS A 172 -12.07 -13.22 -11.88
CA CYS A 172 -11.24 -13.95 -10.95
C CYS A 172 -11.74 -15.39 -10.77
N ASP A 173 -10.80 -16.32 -10.62
CA ASP A 173 -11.10 -17.72 -10.31
C ASP A 173 -11.66 -17.86 -8.88
N GLU A 174 -12.28 -19.00 -8.55
CA GLU A 174 -12.85 -19.25 -7.23
C GLU A 174 -11.76 -19.43 -6.15
N GLU A 175 -10.69 -20.14 -6.51
CA GLU A 175 -9.59 -20.44 -5.60
C GLU A 175 -8.51 -19.37 -5.67
N TRP A 176 -8.02 -18.97 -4.51
CA TRP A 176 -6.94 -18.00 -4.34
C TRP A 176 -5.71 -18.71 -3.79
N PRO A 177 -4.50 -18.39 -4.27
CA PRO A 177 -3.29 -18.83 -3.60
C PRO A 177 -3.24 -18.30 -2.17
N ILE A 178 -2.41 -18.90 -1.33
CA ILE A 178 -2.25 -18.51 0.06
C ILE A 178 -1.53 -17.18 0.21
N LEU A 179 -1.80 -16.48 1.32
CA LEU A 179 -0.98 -15.39 1.84
C LEU A 179 -0.29 -15.84 3.13
N LEU A 180 0.87 -15.25 3.45
CA LEU A 180 1.67 -15.60 4.63
C LEU A 180 1.54 -14.61 5.77
N GLY A 181 0.81 -13.51 5.56
CA GLY A 181 0.58 -12.50 6.59
C GLY A 181 -0.25 -11.34 6.10
N PHE A 182 -0.64 -10.48 7.04
CA PHE A 182 -1.41 -9.26 6.78
C PHE A 182 -1.36 -8.30 7.98
N ASN A 183 -1.75 -7.04 7.76
CA ASN A 183 -2.00 -6.08 8.84
C ASN A 183 -3.43 -6.22 9.36
N ARG A 184 -3.62 -6.27 10.68
CA ARG A 184 -4.95 -6.32 11.32
C ARG A 184 -5.67 -4.99 11.15
N LEU A 185 -6.73 -5.03 10.39
CA LEU A 185 -7.57 -3.89 10.09
C LEU A 185 -9.01 -4.17 10.47
N LYS A 186 -9.81 -3.11 10.60
CA LYS A 186 -11.28 -3.20 10.75
C LYS A 186 -11.93 -2.34 9.70
N ALA A 187 -12.91 -2.88 8.99
CA ALA A 187 -13.67 -2.12 8.00
C ALA A 187 -14.49 -1.01 8.70
N LYS A 188 -14.52 0.16 8.11
CA LYS A 188 -15.39 1.26 8.55
C LYS A 188 -16.84 1.00 8.16
N SER A 189 -17.77 1.59 8.91
CA SER A 189 -19.18 1.58 8.52
C SER A 189 -19.39 2.28 7.18
N GLY A 190 -20.13 1.64 6.27
CA GLY A 190 -20.41 2.17 4.93
C GLY A 190 -19.32 1.92 3.89
N THR A 191 -18.32 1.11 4.20
CA THR A 191 -17.31 0.61 3.25
C THR A 191 -17.60 -0.82 2.83
N GLU A 192 -17.00 -1.29 1.76
CA GLU A 192 -17.25 -2.61 1.21
C GLU A 192 -16.01 -3.50 1.39
N VAL A 193 -16.17 -4.59 2.16
CA VAL A 193 -15.17 -5.65 2.26
C VAL A 193 -15.35 -6.59 1.07
N ILE A 194 -14.30 -6.79 0.31
CA ILE A 194 -14.32 -7.63 -0.91
C ILE A 194 -13.74 -9.01 -0.64
N LEU A 195 -12.59 -9.04 0.02
CA LEU A 195 -11.88 -10.25 0.43
C LEU A 195 -11.61 -10.20 1.93
N HIS A 196 -11.70 -11.34 2.58
CA HIS A 196 -11.46 -11.46 4.02
C HIS A 196 -10.76 -12.77 4.39
N TYR A 197 -10.16 -12.78 5.58
CA TYR A 197 -9.73 -13.98 6.29
C TYR A 197 -10.34 -13.96 7.69
N LYS A 198 -11.20 -14.91 8.01
CA LYS A 198 -12.00 -14.89 9.24
C LYS A 198 -12.72 -13.53 9.38
N ASP A 199 -12.51 -12.83 10.48
CA ASP A 199 -13.09 -11.50 10.75
C ASP A 199 -12.25 -10.33 10.23
N TYR A 200 -11.09 -10.60 9.63
CA TYR A 200 -10.17 -9.56 9.15
C TYR A 200 -10.41 -9.26 7.66
N PRO A 201 -10.67 -7.99 7.31
CA PRO A 201 -10.74 -7.58 5.92
C PRO A 201 -9.34 -7.62 5.29
N ILE A 202 -9.23 -8.24 4.12
CA ILE A 202 -8.00 -8.27 3.33
C ILE A 202 -8.04 -7.22 2.22
N LEU A 203 -9.16 -7.12 1.51
CA LEU A 203 -9.40 -6.03 0.56
C LEU A 203 -10.68 -5.30 0.96
N THR A 204 -10.55 -4.00 1.19
CA THR A 204 -11.68 -3.11 1.46
C THR A 204 -11.61 -1.92 0.54
N VAL A 205 -12.77 -1.49 0.03
CA VAL A 205 -12.90 -0.27 -0.78
C VAL A 205 -13.91 0.69 -0.16
N GLY A 206 -13.74 1.96 -0.46
CA GLY A 206 -14.61 3.01 0.05
C GLY A 206 -14.50 4.30 -0.73
N ASN A 207 -15.29 5.28 -0.32
CA ASN A 207 -15.29 6.61 -0.90
C ASN A 207 -14.87 7.65 0.15
N TYR A 208 -14.15 8.68 -0.30
CA TYR A 208 -13.87 9.86 0.51
C TYR A 208 -14.03 11.12 -0.34
N GLY A 209 -14.94 12.00 0.06
CA GLY A 209 -15.31 13.15 -0.77
C GLY A 209 -15.81 12.72 -2.15
N LYS A 210 -15.11 13.13 -3.20
CA LYS A 210 -15.40 12.75 -4.59
C LYS A 210 -14.54 11.60 -5.09
N GLY A 211 -13.58 11.14 -4.31
CA GLY A 211 -12.61 10.11 -4.71
C GLY A 211 -12.92 8.76 -4.09
N LYS A 212 -12.16 7.76 -4.52
CA LYS A 212 -12.26 6.38 -4.06
C LYS A 212 -10.97 5.94 -3.40
N THR A 213 -11.10 5.07 -2.42
CA THR A 213 -9.94 4.54 -1.68
C THR A 213 -10.01 3.02 -1.54
N PHE A 214 -8.86 2.39 -1.40
CA PHE A 214 -8.77 0.99 -1.02
C PHE A 214 -7.72 0.76 0.05
N ALA A 215 -7.89 -0.33 0.79
CA ALA A 215 -6.91 -0.94 1.67
C ALA A 215 -6.75 -2.41 1.28
N TRP A 216 -5.54 -2.80 0.92
CA TRP A 216 -5.11 -4.18 0.76
C TRP A 216 -4.24 -4.53 1.96
N ALA A 217 -4.70 -5.42 2.82
CA ALA A 217 -4.07 -5.66 4.13
C ALA A 217 -2.80 -6.49 4.07
N SER A 218 -2.52 -7.19 2.95
CA SER A 218 -1.30 -7.98 2.79
C SER A 218 -0.25 -7.22 1.96
N ASP A 219 0.88 -7.86 1.75
CA ASP A 219 1.94 -7.33 0.90
C ASP A 219 1.55 -7.37 -0.59
N CYS A 220 2.32 -6.70 -1.42
CA CYS A 220 2.14 -6.70 -2.88
C CYS A 220 3.23 -7.47 -3.62
N ALA A 221 4.17 -8.07 -2.88
CA ALA A 221 5.34 -8.79 -3.38
C ALA A 221 5.77 -9.88 -2.37
N PRO A 222 6.78 -10.71 -2.69
CA PRO A 222 7.28 -11.74 -1.79
C PRO A 222 7.77 -11.19 -0.46
N HIS A 223 7.19 -11.65 0.56
CA HIS A 223 7.28 -11.61 1.98
C HIS A 223 5.97 -12.20 2.53
N TRP A 224 4.83 -11.50 2.45
CA TRP A 224 3.51 -12.05 2.75
C TRP A 224 2.75 -12.57 1.52
N MET A 225 3.15 -12.14 0.33
CA MET A 225 2.54 -12.62 -0.93
C MET A 225 3.51 -13.61 -1.61
N PRO A 226 3.29 -14.94 -1.52
CA PRO A 226 4.13 -15.94 -2.18
C PRO A 226 4.20 -15.75 -3.70
N GLU A 227 5.25 -16.26 -4.31
CA GLU A 227 5.46 -16.24 -5.77
C GLU A 227 4.24 -16.76 -6.54
N GLU A 228 3.64 -17.85 -6.06
CA GLU A 228 2.43 -18.42 -6.64
C GLU A 228 1.26 -17.43 -6.68
N PHE A 229 1.12 -16.60 -5.63
CA PHE A 229 0.10 -15.54 -5.61
C PHE A 229 0.48 -14.42 -6.58
N CYS A 230 1.73 -13.95 -6.54
CA CYS A 230 2.22 -12.88 -7.42
C CYS A 230 1.98 -13.19 -8.89
N GLU A 231 2.25 -14.43 -9.31
CA GLU A 231 2.14 -14.90 -10.71
C GLU A 231 0.71 -15.35 -11.07
N SER A 232 -0.19 -15.45 -10.11
CA SER A 232 -1.54 -15.94 -10.35
C SER A 232 -2.34 -15.02 -11.27
N ARG A 233 -3.24 -15.65 -12.05
CA ARG A 233 -4.21 -14.90 -12.84
C ARG A 233 -5.09 -14.03 -11.96
N ASN A 234 -5.47 -14.51 -10.78
CA ASN A 234 -6.28 -13.76 -9.82
C ASN A 234 -5.61 -12.46 -9.38
N ASN A 235 -4.31 -12.48 -9.08
CA ASN A 235 -3.57 -11.28 -8.71
C ASN A 235 -3.63 -10.23 -9.83
N LYS A 236 -3.26 -10.61 -11.05
CA LYS A 236 -3.31 -9.71 -12.21
C LYS A 236 -4.72 -9.14 -12.43
N THR A 237 -5.73 -10.02 -12.51
CA THR A 237 -7.12 -9.62 -12.74
C THR A 237 -7.65 -8.71 -11.64
N LEU A 238 -7.33 -9.01 -10.37
CA LEU A 238 -7.75 -8.19 -9.23
C LEU A 238 -7.17 -6.77 -9.31
N TRP A 239 -5.88 -6.63 -9.60
CA TRP A 239 -5.25 -5.30 -9.70
C TRP A 239 -5.76 -4.50 -10.90
N GLU A 240 -6.01 -5.15 -12.03
CA GLU A 240 -6.67 -4.52 -13.19
C GLU A 240 -8.06 -3.99 -12.80
N ASN A 241 -8.84 -4.80 -12.08
CA ASN A 241 -10.17 -4.40 -11.60
C ASN A 241 -10.09 -3.29 -10.55
N ILE A 242 -9.17 -3.36 -9.57
CA ILE A 242 -8.99 -2.31 -8.54
C ILE A 242 -8.66 -0.98 -9.21
N ILE A 243 -7.64 -0.93 -10.07
CA ILE A 243 -7.24 0.31 -10.74
C ILE A 243 -8.39 0.87 -11.57
N THR A 244 -9.09 0.03 -12.32
CA THR A 244 -10.27 0.47 -13.06
C THR A 244 -11.32 1.07 -12.13
N TYR A 245 -11.69 0.35 -11.07
CA TYR A 245 -12.75 0.76 -10.12
C TYR A 245 -12.44 2.08 -9.42
N ILE A 246 -11.23 2.25 -8.90
CA ILE A 246 -10.88 3.46 -8.14
C ILE A 246 -10.69 4.69 -9.03
N THR A 247 -10.35 4.50 -10.31
CA THR A 247 -10.12 5.61 -11.25
C THR A 247 -11.31 5.92 -12.17
N GLU A 248 -12.41 5.15 -12.09
CA GLU A 248 -13.67 5.51 -12.73
C GLU A 248 -14.28 6.74 -12.04
N LYS A 249 -14.60 7.76 -12.87
CA LYS A 249 -15.23 9.02 -12.43
C LYS A 249 -16.74 8.92 -12.45
#